data_772a282ee7e80b4971e50b663e9d75b8
#
_entry.id   772a282ee7e80b4971e50b663e9d75b8
#
_cell.length_a   1.000
_cell.length_b   1.000
_cell.length_c   1.000
_cell.angle_alpha   90.00
_cell.angle_beta   90.00
_cell.angle_gamma   90.00
#
_symmetry.space_group_name_H-M   'P 1'
#
loop_
_entity.id
_entity.type
_entity.pdbx_description
1 polymer ?
#
loop_
_entity_poly.entity_id
_entity_poly.type
_entity_poly.pdbx_seq_one_letter_code
_entity_poly.pdbx_strand_id
1 'polypeptide(L)'
;MLFRSGAALVFWMQAGFAMVETGFTRAKNSGNIIMKNLMDFCIGTVMFVLIGFSFLLGEDLLGFIGKPGFDIFTAYKDFNFSSFVFNLVFCATTATIVSGAMAERTKFLSYCVYSAVISALIYPIEAHWIWGGGWLAQLGFHDFAGSCCIHMVGGDRKSVV
;
A
#
# COMPACT_ATOMS: atom_id res chain seq x y z
N MET A 1 19.95 4.08 8.55
CA MET A 1 19.33 5.34 9.01
C MET A 1 18.32 5.89 8.00
N LEU A 2 18.65 5.99 6.72
CA LEU A 2 17.78 6.51 5.64
C LEU A 2 16.40 5.83 5.55
N PHE A 3 16.31 4.50 5.66
CA PHE A 3 15.02 3.78 5.61
C PHE A 3 14.06 4.17 6.72
N ARG A 4 14.55 4.41 7.93
CA ARG A 4 13.69 4.78 9.08
C ARG A 4 13.14 6.20 8.94
N SER A 5 13.98 7.15 8.55
CA SER A 5 13.52 8.52 8.30
C SER A 5 12.61 8.60 7.07
N GLY A 6 12.92 7.84 6.00
CA GLY A 6 12.05 7.69 4.84
C GLY A 6 10.68 7.14 5.22
N ALA A 7 10.62 6.06 5.97
CA ALA A 7 9.37 5.48 6.45
C ALA A 7 8.54 6.46 7.29
N ALA A 8 9.18 7.23 8.18
CA ALA A 8 8.50 8.26 8.96
C ALA A 8 7.91 9.37 8.07
N LEU A 9 8.64 9.83 7.07
CA LEU A 9 8.16 10.85 6.13
C LEU A 9 7.00 10.32 5.28
N VAL A 10 7.07 9.08 4.80
CA VAL A 10 5.96 8.45 4.04
C VAL A 10 4.75 8.21 4.96
N PHE A 11 4.96 7.88 6.22
CA PHE A 11 3.86 7.80 7.18
C PHE A 11 3.12 9.13 7.35
N TRP A 12 3.83 10.26 7.36
CA TRP A 12 3.22 11.60 7.38
C TRP A 12 2.39 11.91 6.15
N MET A 13 2.62 11.22 5.01
CA MET A 13 1.78 11.34 3.82
C MET A 13 0.34 10.93 4.09
N GLN A 14 0.08 10.01 5.01
CA GLN A 14 -1.28 9.62 5.40
C GLN A 14 -2.08 10.83 5.94
N ALA A 15 -1.47 11.62 6.80
CA ALA A 15 -2.09 12.87 7.28
C ALA A 15 -2.29 13.88 6.15
N GLY A 16 -1.32 14.00 5.24
CA GLY A 16 -1.41 14.85 4.05
C GLY A 16 -2.58 14.47 3.15
N PHE A 17 -2.74 13.19 2.82
CA PHE A 17 -3.87 12.70 2.03
C PHE A 17 -5.21 12.93 2.73
N ALA A 18 -5.30 12.65 4.03
CA ALA A 18 -6.51 12.92 4.80
C ALA A 18 -6.90 14.40 4.75
N MET A 19 -5.94 15.33 4.83
CA MET A 19 -6.18 16.77 4.72
C MET A 19 -6.65 17.18 3.32
N VAL A 20 -5.99 16.69 2.27
CA VAL A 20 -6.33 16.98 0.87
C VAL A 20 -7.72 16.44 0.53
N GLU A 21 -8.00 15.19 0.85
CA GLU A 21 -9.31 14.59 0.58
C GLU A 21 -10.43 15.30 1.35
N THR A 22 -10.19 15.64 2.60
CA THR A 22 -11.15 16.41 3.41
C THR A 22 -11.41 17.79 2.83
N GLY A 23 -10.37 18.43 2.28
CA GLY A 23 -10.49 19.74 1.65
C GLY A 23 -11.31 19.74 0.34
N PHE A 24 -11.30 18.61 -0.40
CA PHE A 24 -12.05 18.49 -1.65
C PHE A 24 -13.47 17.94 -1.47
N THR A 25 -13.82 17.48 -0.29
CA THR A 25 -15.14 16.91 0.01
C THR A 25 -16.01 17.89 0.82
N ARG A 26 -17.32 17.61 0.87
CA ARG A 26 -18.24 18.44 1.65
C ARG A 26 -17.93 18.34 3.13
N ALA A 27 -17.94 19.47 3.84
CA ALA A 27 -17.60 19.56 5.26
C ALA A 27 -18.35 18.54 6.16
N LYS A 28 -19.61 18.21 5.83
CA LYS A 28 -20.40 17.22 6.56
C LYS A 28 -19.82 15.79 6.48
N ASN A 29 -18.97 15.51 5.51
CA ASN A 29 -18.38 14.19 5.27
C ASN A 29 -16.95 14.07 5.79
N SER A 30 -16.37 15.16 6.33
CA SER A 30 -14.97 15.21 6.80
C SER A 30 -14.63 14.09 7.78
N GLY A 31 -15.48 13.84 8.77
CA GLY A 31 -15.26 12.76 9.74
C GLY A 31 -15.25 11.37 9.09
N ASN A 32 -16.10 11.13 8.11
CA ASN A 32 -16.13 9.87 7.37
C ASN A 32 -14.86 9.68 6.51
N ILE A 33 -14.36 10.74 5.88
CA ILE A 33 -13.12 10.70 5.09
C ILE A 33 -11.91 10.41 5.98
N ILE A 34 -11.76 11.11 7.10
CA ILE A 34 -10.68 10.87 8.05
C ILE A 34 -10.73 9.43 8.58
N MET A 35 -11.93 8.92 8.91
CA MET A 35 -12.10 7.53 9.37
C MET A 35 -11.68 6.53 8.28
N LYS A 36 -12.03 6.76 7.02
CA LYS A 36 -11.60 5.90 5.91
C LYS A 36 -10.07 5.85 5.79
N ASN A 37 -9.41 7.00 5.81
CA ASN A 37 -7.94 7.06 5.76
C ASN A 37 -7.28 6.33 6.94
N LEU A 38 -7.84 6.45 8.15
CA LEU A 38 -7.35 5.69 9.30
C LEU A 38 -7.54 4.18 9.10
N MET A 39 -8.70 3.78 8.57
CA MET A 39 -9.00 2.35 8.30
C MET A 39 -8.11 1.76 7.22
N ASP A 40 -7.69 2.53 6.20
CA ASP A 40 -6.72 2.08 5.22
C ASP A 40 -5.40 1.68 5.88
N PHE A 41 -4.92 2.50 6.79
CA PHE A 41 -3.71 2.17 7.53
C PHE A 41 -3.90 0.94 8.42
N CYS A 42 -5.02 0.84 9.16
CA CYS A 42 -5.28 -0.29 10.05
C CYS A 42 -5.48 -1.61 9.28
N ILE A 43 -6.35 -1.61 8.28
CA ILE A 43 -6.64 -2.79 7.46
C ILE A 43 -5.41 -3.17 6.63
N GLY A 44 -4.77 -2.17 6.01
CA GLY A 44 -3.56 -2.35 5.24
C GLY A 44 -2.45 -3.00 6.07
N THR A 45 -2.25 -2.54 7.32
CA THR A 45 -1.27 -3.13 8.23
C THR A 45 -1.55 -4.61 8.47
N VAL A 46 -2.77 -4.98 8.84
CA VAL A 46 -3.14 -6.38 9.11
C VAL A 46 -2.97 -7.25 7.87
N MET A 47 -3.48 -6.82 6.73
CA MET A 47 -3.42 -7.59 5.49
C MET A 47 -1.99 -7.71 4.95
N PHE A 48 -1.20 -6.65 5.08
CA PHE A 48 0.19 -6.66 4.65
C PHE A 48 1.08 -7.54 5.54
N VAL A 49 0.84 -7.55 6.87
CA VAL A 49 1.51 -8.46 7.82
C VAL A 49 1.20 -9.92 7.50
N LEU A 50 -0.06 -10.23 7.24
CA LEU A 50 -0.49 -11.62 7.06
C LEU A 50 -0.07 -12.20 5.70
N ILE A 51 -0.15 -11.42 4.63
CA ILE A 51 -0.02 -11.92 3.26
C ILE A 51 0.87 -11.02 2.41
N GLY A 52 0.64 -9.70 2.42
CA GLY A 52 1.19 -8.77 1.45
C GLY A 52 2.71 -8.72 1.42
N PHE A 53 3.37 -8.73 2.57
CA PHE A 53 4.82 -8.65 2.64
C PHE A 53 5.52 -9.84 1.98
N SER A 54 4.98 -11.05 2.16
CA SER A 54 5.52 -12.26 1.53
C SER A 54 5.37 -12.23 0.01
N PHE A 55 4.24 -11.73 -0.48
CA PHE A 55 4.02 -11.57 -1.92
C PHE A 55 4.93 -10.51 -2.55
N LEU A 56 5.29 -9.48 -1.79
CA LEU A 56 6.15 -8.42 -2.27
C LEU A 56 7.63 -8.81 -2.29
N LEU A 57 8.17 -9.31 -1.18
CA LEU A 57 9.61 -9.53 -0.97
C LEU A 57 9.98 -11.01 -0.75
N GLY A 58 9.04 -11.93 -0.91
CA GLY A 58 9.33 -13.36 -0.93
C GLY A 58 10.18 -13.78 -2.14
N GLU A 59 10.72 -15.01 -2.10
CA GLU A 59 11.41 -15.59 -3.25
C GLU A 59 10.54 -15.51 -4.51
N ASP A 60 11.13 -15.06 -5.60
CA ASP A 60 10.42 -14.88 -6.86
C ASP A 60 9.84 -16.18 -7.41
N LEU A 61 8.57 -16.17 -7.76
CA LEU A 61 7.87 -17.29 -8.38
C LEU A 61 7.49 -16.89 -9.81
N LEU A 62 8.24 -17.37 -10.78
CA LEU A 62 8.02 -17.14 -12.20
C LEU A 62 8.05 -15.66 -12.65
N GLY A 63 8.64 -14.76 -11.90
CA GLY A 63 8.69 -13.33 -12.22
C GLY A 63 7.42 -12.55 -11.86
N PHE A 64 6.39 -13.18 -11.31
CA PHE A 64 5.08 -12.55 -11.13
C PHE A 64 4.69 -12.30 -9.68
N ILE A 65 5.12 -13.15 -8.75
CA ILE A 65 4.69 -13.06 -7.35
C ILE A 65 5.78 -13.64 -6.43
N GLY A 66 5.94 -13.04 -5.26
CA GLY A 66 6.78 -13.64 -4.21
C GLY A 66 6.10 -14.87 -3.61
N LYS A 67 6.92 -15.86 -3.25
CA LYS A 67 6.46 -17.07 -2.59
C LYS A 67 5.77 -16.73 -1.26
N PRO A 68 4.54 -17.20 -1.04
CA PRO A 68 3.88 -16.98 0.24
C PRO A 68 4.67 -17.61 1.38
N GLY A 69 4.90 -16.83 2.44
CA GLY A 69 5.63 -17.26 3.63
C GLY A 69 5.16 -16.47 4.85
N PHE A 70 5.55 -16.92 6.02
CA PHE A 70 5.24 -16.26 7.28
C PHE A 70 6.52 -15.87 8.02
N ASP A 71 7.52 -15.36 7.29
CA ASP A 71 8.85 -15.07 7.81
C ASP A 71 8.85 -14.05 8.96
N ILE A 72 7.89 -13.11 8.95
CA ILE A 72 7.69 -12.17 10.05
C ILE A 72 7.43 -12.88 11.39
N PHE A 73 6.87 -14.08 11.35
CA PHE A 73 6.55 -14.87 12.55
C PHE A 73 7.57 -15.98 12.83
N THR A 74 8.22 -16.51 11.79
CA THR A 74 9.12 -17.68 11.88
C THR A 74 10.59 -17.30 11.94
N ALA A 75 11.01 -16.23 11.27
CA ALA A 75 12.40 -15.76 11.19
C ALA A 75 12.61 -14.40 11.88
N TYR A 76 11.97 -14.18 13.00
CA TYR A 76 11.92 -12.89 13.71
C TYR A 76 13.29 -12.24 13.96
N LYS A 77 14.34 -13.02 14.24
CA LYS A 77 15.67 -12.49 14.56
C LYS A 77 16.38 -11.87 13.36
N ASP A 78 16.16 -12.43 12.18
CA ASP A 78 16.82 -12.04 10.94
C ASP A 78 15.89 -11.18 10.06
N PHE A 79 14.68 -10.90 10.54
CA PHE A 79 13.66 -10.18 9.79
C PHE A 79 14.00 -8.69 9.65
N ASN A 80 13.98 -8.19 8.41
CA ASN A 80 14.27 -6.79 8.10
C ASN A 80 13.07 -5.87 8.38
N PHE A 81 12.84 -5.53 9.64
CA PHE A 81 11.76 -4.63 10.06
C PHE A 81 11.80 -3.24 9.40
N SER A 82 12.98 -2.75 9.05
CA SER A 82 13.10 -1.44 8.39
C SER A 82 12.51 -1.48 6.99
N SER A 83 12.80 -2.53 6.22
CA SER A 83 12.22 -2.75 4.91
C SER A 83 10.70 -3.02 5.00
N PHE A 84 10.30 -3.81 5.99
CA PHE A 84 8.90 -4.10 6.24
C PHE A 84 8.08 -2.83 6.48
N VAL A 85 8.48 -1.99 7.44
CA VAL A 85 7.76 -0.76 7.78
C VAL A 85 7.75 0.22 6.60
N PHE A 86 8.83 0.33 5.86
CA PHE A 86 8.90 1.17 4.68
C PHE A 86 7.89 0.76 3.61
N ASN A 87 7.81 -0.52 3.28
CA ASN A 87 6.84 -1.04 2.30
C ASN A 87 5.40 -1.04 2.84
N LEU A 88 5.20 -1.21 4.14
CA LEU A 88 3.89 -1.11 4.78
C LEU A 88 3.27 0.29 4.59
N VAL A 89 4.03 1.35 4.84
CA VAL A 89 3.50 2.70 4.69
C VAL A 89 3.22 3.06 3.23
N PHE A 90 3.93 2.50 2.28
CA PHE A 90 3.61 2.61 0.86
C PHE A 90 2.36 1.83 0.47
N CYS A 91 2.17 0.63 1.03
CA CYS A 91 0.95 -0.14 0.87
C CYS A 91 -0.28 0.66 1.29
N ALA A 92 -0.24 1.23 2.48
CA ALA A 92 -1.31 2.09 2.99
C ALA A 92 -1.54 3.32 2.09
N THR A 93 -0.46 3.94 1.58
CA THR A 93 -0.56 5.08 0.67
C THR A 93 -1.26 4.71 -0.63
N THR A 94 -0.98 3.55 -1.21
CA THR A 94 -1.65 3.07 -2.44
C THR A 94 -3.16 2.94 -2.23
N ALA A 95 -3.59 2.34 -1.13
CA ALA A 95 -5.01 2.23 -0.78
C ALA A 95 -5.65 3.62 -0.60
N THR A 96 -4.96 4.54 0.08
CA THR A 96 -5.45 5.90 0.32
C THR A 96 -5.59 6.72 -0.97
N ILE A 97 -4.71 6.58 -1.95
CA ILE A 97 -4.84 7.30 -3.23
C ILE A 97 -6.15 6.97 -3.93
N VAL A 98 -6.61 5.73 -3.89
CA VAL A 98 -7.89 5.34 -4.49
C VAL A 98 -9.08 5.86 -3.68
N SER A 99 -8.91 6.08 -2.38
CA SER A 99 -9.99 6.54 -1.49
C SER A 99 -10.63 7.84 -1.99
N GLY A 100 -9.85 8.74 -2.57
CA GLY A 100 -10.33 9.99 -3.13
C GLY A 100 -11.37 9.81 -4.27
N ALA A 101 -11.24 8.77 -5.09
CA ALA A 101 -12.24 8.45 -6.12
C ALA A 101 -13.54 7.89 -5.54
N MET A 102 -13.43 7.21 -4.42
CA MET A 102 -14.55 6.57 -3.72
C MET A 102 -15.19 7.49 -2.66
N ALA A 103 -14.63 8.68 -2.47
CA ALA A 103 -15.16 9.65 -1.52
C ALA A 103 -16.61 10.00 -1.87
N GLU A 104 -17.48 10.04 -0.84
CA GLU A 104 -18.90 10.35 -0.95
C GLU A 104 -19.77 9.40 -1.80
N ARG A 105 -19.17 8.37 -2.43
CA ARG A 105 -19.88 7.49 -3.39
C ARG A 105 -20.07 6.06 -2.91
N THR A 106 -19.22 5.58 -1.98
CA THR A 106 -19.20 4.18 -1.54
C THR A 106 -19.60 4.02 -0.09
N LYS A 107 -20.24 2.88 0.21
CA LYS A 107 -20.54 2.48 1.57
C LYS A 107 -19.24 2.12 2.31
N PHE A 108 -19.19 2.42 3.60
CA PHE A 108 -17.99 2.18 4.42
C PHE A 108 -17.51 0.73 4.39
N LEU A 109 -18.41 -0.25 4.49
CA LEU A 109 -18.04 -1.66 4.45
C LEU A 109 -17.41 -2.07 3.11
N SER A 110 -17.97 -1.62 1.99
CA SER A 110 -17.39 -1.88 0.65
C SER A 110 -16.00 -1.27 0.51
N TYR A 111 -15.79 -0.13 1.14
CA TYR A 111 -14.50 0.53 1.22
C TYR A 111 -13.47 -0.31 1.99
N CYS A 112 -13.84 -0.85 3.16
CA CYS A 112 -12.95 -1.72 3.95
C CYS A 112 -12.54 -2.99 3.18
N VAL A 113 -13.48 -3.62 2.47
CA VAL A 113 -13.18 -4.80 1.64
C VAL A 113 -12.21 -4.44 0.52
N TYR A 114 -12.44 -3.33 -0.15
CA TYR A 114 -11.55 -2.83 -1.19
C TYR A 114 -10.13 -2.57 -0.67
N SER A 115 -9.99 -1.87 0.46
CA SER A 115 -8.71 -1.59 1.11
C SER A 115 -7.95 -2.89 1.45
N ALA A 116 -8.68 -3.89 1.95
CA ALA A 116 -8.12 -5.21 2.23
C ALA A 116 -7.57 -5.89 0.96
N VAL A 117 -8.32 -5.87 -0.14
CA VAL A 117 -7.90 -6.50 -1.42
C VAL A 117 -6.68 -5.80 -2.00
N ILE A 118 -6.66 -4.46 -2.01
CA ILE A 118 -5.49 -3.71 -2.48
C ILE A 118 -4.25 -4.05 -1.66
N SER A 119 -4.38 -4.05 -0.34
CA SER A 119 -3.23 -4.26 0.55
C SER A 119 -2.74 -5.70 0.60
N ALA A 120 -3.63 -6.68 0.39
CA ALA A 120 -3.27 -8.10 0.40
C ALA A 120 -2.72 -8.60 -0.92
N LEU A 121 -3.25 -8.12 -2.05
CA LEU A 121 -3.02 -8.72 -3.36
C LEU A 121 -2.49 -7.72 -4.38
N ILE A 122 -3.22 -6.65 -4.68
CA ILE A 122 -2.92 -5.81 -5.84
C ILE A 122 -1.57 -5.11 -5.68
N TYR A 123 -1.40 -4.34 -4.62
CA TYR A 123 -0.14 -3.65 -4.35
C TYR A 123 1.05 -4.60 -4.18
N PRO A 124 0.97 -5.68 -3.38
CA PRO A 124 2.12 -6.57 -3.21
C PRO A 124 2.57 -7.25 -4.49
N ILE A 125 1.65 -7.71 -5.32
CA ILE A 125 1.97 -8.38 -6.59
C ILE A 125 2.65 -7.41 -7.56
N GLU A 126 2.09 -6.23 -7.72
CA GLU A 126 2.64 -5.25 -8.64
C GLU A 126 3.97 -4.66 -8.15
N ALA A 127 4.08 -4.36 -6.86
CA ALA A 127 5.33 -3.93 -6.26
C ALA A 127 6.41 -5.02 -6.32
N HIS A 128 6.04 -6.31 -6.32
CA HIS A 128 6.96 -7.42 -6.56
C HIS A 128 7.59 -7.35 -7.95
N TRP A 129 6.81 -7.01 -8.98
CA TRP A 129 7.33 -6.88 -10.34
C TRP A 129 8.45 -5.86 -10.45
N ILE A 130 8.43 -4.82 -9.60
CA ILE A 130 9.32 -3.66 -9.66
C ILE A 130 10.42 -3.74 -8.60
N TRP A 131 10.06 -4.02 -7.34
CA TRP A 131 10.97 -3.97 -6.19
C TRP A 131 11.29 -5.35 -5.63
N GLY A 132 10.46 -6.37 -5.87
CA GLY A 132 10.64 -7.74 -5.41
C GLY A 132 11.51 -8.62 -6.30
N GLY A 133 12.07 -8.08 -7.38
CA GLY A 133 12.86 -8.86 -8.33
C GLY A 133 12.06 -9.55 -9.43
N GLY A 134 10.80 -9.18 -9.62
CA GLY A 134 9.93 -9.71 -10.65
C GLY A 134 10.31 -9.29 -12.08
N TRP A 135 9.46 -9.59 -13.04
CA TRP A 135 9.77 -9.51 -14.48
C TRP A 135 10.16 -8.08 -14.94
N LEU A 136 9.54 -7.01 -14.39
CA LEU A 136 9.91 -5.63 -14.74
C LEU A 136 11.31 -5.27 -14.25
N ALA A 137 11.64 -5.66 -13.01
CA ALA A 137 12.98 -5.47 -12.47
C ALA A 137 14.04 -6.22 -13.32
N GLN A 138 13.73 -7.44 -13.76
CA GLN A 138 14.60 -8.23 -14.63
C GLN A 138 14.82 -7.60 -16.01
N LEU A 139 13.86 -6.85 -16.52
CA LEU A 139 13.99 -6.05 -17.75
C LEU A 139 14.75 -4.74 -17.54
N GLY A 140 15.20 -4.43 -16.31
CA GLY A 140 15.93 -3.20 -15.99
C GLY A 140 15.03 -2.00 -15.70
N PHE A 141 13.72 -2.20 -15.49
CA PHE A 141 12.82 -1.12 -15.08
C PHE A 141 13.18 -0.66 -13.66
N HIS A 142 13.25 0.63 -13.46
CA HIS A 142 13.59 1.22 -12.17
C HIS A 142 12.55 2.26 -11.74
N ASP A 143 11.90 1.99 -10.63
CA ASP A 143 11.03 2.94 -9.94
C ASP A 143 11.69 3.37 -8.63
N PHE A 144 12.16 4.61 -8.58
CA PHE A 144 12.92 5.12 -7.45
C PHE A 144 12.06 5.35 -6.19
N ALA A 145 10.86 5.89 -6.35
CA ALA A 145 10.05 6.37 -5.23
C ALA A 145 8.57 5.93 -5.28
N GLY A 146 8.24 4.97 -6.12
CA GLY A 146 6.88 4.44 -6.21
C GLY A 146 5.96 5.19 -7.16
N SER A 147 6.50 5.88 -8.15
CA SER A 147 5.67 6.54 -9.17
C SER A 147 4.79 5.55 -9.93
N CYS A 148 5.31 4.37 -10.22
CA CYS A 148 4.58 3.28 -10.86
C CYS A 148 3.83 2.45 -9.81
N CYS A 149 4.55 1.81 -8.90
CA CYS A 149 3.95 0.84 -7.99
C CYS A 149 3.00 1.42 -6.92
N ILE A 150 2.97 2.75 -6.73
CA ILE A 150 2.08 3.39 -5.76
C ILE A 150 1.10 4.33 -6.48
N HIS A 151 1.64 5.33 -7.17
CA HIS A 151 0.84 6.42 -7.72
C HIS A 151 0.11 6.04 -9.00
N MET A 152 0.72 5.27 -9.89
CA MET A 152 0.05 4.77 -11.08
C MET A 152 -1.05 3.77 -10.71
N VAL A 153 -0.75 2.80 -9.85
CA VAL A 153 -1.70 1.79 -9.38
C VAL A 153 -2.89 2.42 -8.67
N GLY A 154 -2.61 3.33 -7.71
CA GLY A 154 -3.64 4.07 -7.02
C GLY A 154 -4.44 4.97 -7.96
N GLY A 155 -3.79 5.61 -8.93
CA GLY A 155 -4.39 6.53 -9.89
C GLY A 155 -5.19 5.86 -10.99
N ASP A 156 -4.74 4.73 -11.52
CA ASP A 156 -5.44 3.97 -12.56
C ASP A 156 -6.82 3.52 -12.10
N ARG A 157 -6.94 3.05 -10.87
CA ARG A 157 -8.22 2.72 -10.24
C ARG A 157 -9.16 3.92 -10.12
N LYS A 158 -8.63 5.12 -10.07
CA LYS A 158 -9.40 6.37 -10.04
C LYS A 158 -10.04 6.69 -11.39
N SER A 159 -9.45 6.28 -12.50
CA SER A 159 -9.97 6.53 -13.86
C SER A 159 -11.18 5.66 -14.22
N VAL A 160 -11.40 4.56 -13.51
CA VAL A 160 -12.46 3.56 -13.78
C VAL A 160 -13.74 3.82 -12.99
N VAL A 161 -13.72 4.75 -12.04
CA VAL A 161 -14.86 5.12 -11.18
C VAL A 161 -15.33 6.53 -11.50
#